data_f6cc5ef0de2af8dd666da414e15b866a
#
_entry.id   f6cc5ef0de2af8dd666da414e15b866a
#
_cell.length_a   1.000
_cell.length_b   1.000
_cell.length_c   1.000
_cell.angle_alpha   90.00
_cell.angle_beta   90.00
_cell.angle_gamma   90.00
#
_symmetry.space_group_name_H-M   'P 1'
#
loop_
_entity.id
_entity.type
_entity.pdbx_description
1 polymer ?
#
loop_
_entity_poly.entity_id
_entity_poly.type
_entity_poly.pdbx_seq_one_letter_code
_entity_poly.pdbx_strand_id
1 'polypeptide(L)'
;RMLAAAALTAVLVAGCQDVSGISGPTARSIAPIAPQTLALMQSKGMQQSDPILIRAYKKEAEMEVWKKGSDGRYALFKTYPICRWSGQLGPEVREGDRQTPEGFYTITPGQMNPNSSYYLSFDVGYPNAVDRAKRSTGNYIMVHGTCSSAGCFAMTDASMSEVYAIARDAFQGGQRAFQFQSYPFRMTAENMAK
;
A
#
# COMPACT_ATOMS: atom_id res chain seq x y z
N ARG A 1 3.31 -76.01 4.85
CA ARG A 1 3.86 -74.78 5.43
C ARG A 1 3.44 -73.64 4.54
N MET A 2 2.38 -72.91 4.93
CA MET A 2 1.91 -71.73 4.27
C MET A 2 2.54 -70.50 4.98
N LEU A 3 3.23 -69.66 4.23
CA LEU A 3 3.77 -68.42 4.67
C LEU A 3 2.74 -67.32 4.31
N ALA A 4 2.14 -66.65 5.33
CA ALA A 4 1.28 -65.55 5.15
C ALA A 4 2.14 -64.24 5.09
N ALA A 5 2.07 -63.54 3.98
CA ALA A 5 2.68 -62.22 3.83
C ALA A 5 1.71 -61.15 4.36
N ALA A 6 2.09 -60.45 5.41
CA ALA A 6 1.37 -59.32 5.92
C ALA A 6 1.77 -58.04 5.14
N ALA A 7 0.83 -57.47 4.41
CA ALA A 7 1.01 -56.18 3.74
C ALA A 7 0.78 -55.04 4.76
N LEU A 8 1.83 -54.27 5.05
CA LEU A 8 1.76 -53.07 5.85
C LEU A 8 1.29 -51.89 4.95
N THR A 9 0.03 -51.46 5.09
CA THR A 9 -0.47 -50.28 4.45
C THR A 9 -0.07 -49.06 5.30
N ALA A 10 0.91 -48.30 4.80
CA ALA A 10 1.26 -47.00 5.37
C ALA A 10 0.19 -45.97 4.98
N VAL A 11 -0.61 -45.54 5.92
CA VAL A 11 -1.54 -44.38 5.77
C VAL A 11 -0.71 -43.12 5.89
N LEU A 12 -0.46 -42.44 4.77
CA LEU A 12 0.06 -41.08 4.74
C LEU A 12 -1.06 -40.12 5.17
N VAL A 13 -1.03 -39.73 6.43
CA VAL A 13 -1.84 -38.60 6.92
C VAL A 13 -1.19 -37.31 6.40
N ALA A 14 -1.71 -36.76 5.31
CA ALA A 14 -1.40 -35.43 4.89
C ALA A 14 -2.03 -34.48 5.92
N GLY A 15 -1.25 -34.04 6.92
CA GLY A 15 -1.62 -33.02 7.85
C GLY A 15 -1.70 -31.68 7.09
N CYS A 16 -2.90 -31.21 6.78
CA CYS A 16 -3.13 -29.80 6.55
C CYS A 16 -2.77 -29.09 7.85
N GLN A 17 -1.60 -28.46 7.89
CA GLN A 17 -1.28 -27.53 8.97
C GLN A 17 -2.14 -26.29 8.72
N ASP A 18 -3.26 -26.20 9.41
CA ASP A 18 -4.02 -24.98 9.56
C ASP A 18 -3.11 -23.92 10.19
N VAL A 19 -2.77 -22.88 9.41
CA VAL A 19 -2.09 -21.67 9.89
C VAL A 19 -3.09 -20.79 10.67
N SER A 20 -4.02 -21.38 11.38
CA SER A 20 -5.12 -20.75 12.11
C SER A 20 -4.72 -20.27 13.52
N GLY A 21 -3.49 -19.74 13.69
CA GLY A 21 -3.04 -19.26 15.00
C GLY A 21 -2.73 -17.75 15.08
N ILE A 22 -2.60 -17.06 13.95
CA ILE A 22 -2.23 -15.64 13.95
C ILE A 22 -3.47 -14.82 13.61
N SER A 23 -3.94 -14.03 14.57
CA SER A 23 -5.08 -13.11 14.40
C SER A 23 -4.70 -11.67 14.74
N GLY A 24 -5.55 -10.71 14.37
CA GLY A 24 -5.35 -9.31 14.70
C GLY A 24 -4.32 -8.59 13.81
N PRO A 25 -3.67 -7.52 14.32
CA PRO A 25 -2.77 -6.67 13.55
C PRO A 25 -1.61 -7.40 12.86
N THR A 26 -1.01 -8.37 13.54
CA THR A 26 0.08 -9.19 12.98
C THR A 26 -0.38 -9.98 11.76
N ALA A 27 -1.55 -10.63 11.82
CA ALA A 27 -2.09 -11.38 10.69
C ALA A 27 -2.33 -10.47 9.47
N ARG A 28 -2.85 -9.27 9.68
CA ARG A 28 -3.09 -8.29 8.61
C ARG A 28 -1.81 -7.84 7.92
N SER A 29 -0.77 -7.54 8.72
CA SER A 29 0.49 -7.01 8.20
C SER A 29 1.33 -8.02 7.44
N ILE A 30 1.17 -9.31 7.71
CA ILE A 30 1.87 -10.40 7.02
C ILE A 30 1.02 -11.11 5.98
N ALA A 31 -0.23 -10.71 5.80
CA ALA A 31 -1.13 -11.34 4.83
C ALA A 31 -0.49 -11.33 3.43
N PRO A 32 -0.52 -12.45 2.70
CA PRO A 32 0.05 -12.52 1.36
C PRO A 32 -0.78 -11.69 0.37
N ILE A 33 -0.14 -11.27 -0.72
CA ILE A 33 -0.87 -10.69 -1.86
C ILE A 33 -1.79 -11.77 -2.44
N ALA A 34 -3.03 -11.40 -2.73
CA ALA A 34 -4.02 -12.31 -3.30
C ALA A 34 -3.56 -12.91 -4.63
N PRO A 35 -3.89 -14.18 -4.94
CA PRO A 35 -3.46 -14.86 -6.17
C PRO A 35 -3.85 -14.10 -7.44
N GLN A 36 -5.02 -13.47 -7.47
CA GLN A 36 -5.49 -12.66 -8.60
C GLN A 36 -4.61 -11.43 -8.84
N THR A 37 -4.14 -10.81 -7.78
CA THR A 37 -3.25 -9.65 -7.82
C THR A 37 -1.85 -10.06 -8.29
N LEU A 38 -1.35 -11.22 -7.84
CA LEU A 38 -0.10 -11.79 -8.35
C LEU A 38 -0.19 -12.13 -9.85
N ALA A 39 -1.30 -12.73 -10.28
CA ALA A 39 -1.54 -13.03 -11.69
C ALA A 39 -1.57 -11.75 -12.55
N LEU A 40 -2.18 -10.66 -12.04
CA LEU A 40 -2.15 -9.36 -12.71
C LEU A 40 -0.72 -8.80 -12.79
N MET A 41 0.09 -8.92 -11.75
CA MET A 41 1.51 -8.52 -11.79
C MET A 41 2.25 -9.27 -12.91
N GLN A 42 2.13 -10.60 -12.94
CA GLN A 42 2.77 -11.45 -13.94
C GLN A 42 2.34 -11.09 -15.36
N SER A 43 1.05 -10.83 -15.60
CA SER A 43 0.52 -10.44 -16.91
C SER A 43 1.10 -9.10 -17.42
N LYS A 44 1.60 -8.26 -16.51
CA LYS A 44 2.25 -6.98 -16.80
C LYS A 44 3.78 -7.05 -16.78
N GLY A 45 4.36 -8.26 -16.66
CA GLY A 45 5.81 -8.44 -16.57
C GLY A 45 6.43 -7.88 -15.30
N MET A 46 5.64 -7.80 -14.22
CA MET A 46 6.06 -7.27 -12.92
C MET A 46 6.21 -8.41 -11.91
N GLN A 47 7.22 -8.32 -11.04
CA GLN A 47 7.45 -9.25 -9.94
C GLN A 47 6.89 -8.68 -8.63
N GLN A 48 6.58 -9.57 -7.69
CA GLN A 48 6.10 -9.20 -6.36
C GLN A 48 7.07 -8.26 -5.64
N SER A 49 8.37 -8.54 -5.74
CA SER A 49 9.45 -7.79 -5.09
C SER A 49 9.94 -6.56 -5.86
N ASP A 50 9.39 -6.29 -7.05
CA ASP A 50 9.84 -5.13 -7.84
C ASP A 50 9.56 -3.82 -7.11
N PRO A 51 10.46 -2.83 -7.24
CA PRO A 51 10.29 -1.50 -6.66
C PRO A 51 8.99 -0.82 -7.07
N ILE A 52 8.42 -0.05 -6.15
CA ILE A 52 7.18 0.70 -6.34
C ILE A 52 7.38 2.20 -6.23
N LEU A 53 6.43 2.96 -6.78
CA LEU A 53 6.08 4.31 -6.40
C LEU A 53 4.55 4.44 -6.35
N ILE A 54 4.05 5.39 -5.57
CA ILE A 54 2.61 5.62 -5.40
C ILE A 54 2.28 7.04 -5.83
N ARG A 55 1.18 7.21 -6.57
CA ARG A 55 0.60 8.52 -6.93
C ARG A 55 -0.82 8.60 -6.42
N ALA A 56 -1.15 9.70 -5.76
CA ALA A 56 -2.50 10.01 -5.33
C ALA A 56 -3.01 11.24 -6.07
N TYR A 57 -4.25 11.20 -6.52
CA TYR A 57 -4.94 12.29 -7.20
C TYR A 57 -6.19 12.64 -6.40
N LYS A 58 -6.18 13.80 -5.75
CA LYS A 58 -7.23 14.20 -4.81
C LYS A 58 -8.57 14.39 -5.50
N LYS A 59 -8.61 15.15 -6.60
CA LYS A 59 -9.84 15.44 -7.35
C LYS A 59 -10.53 14.18 -7.86
N GLU A 60 -9.75 13.24 -8.40
CA GLU A 60 -10.24 11.98 -8.93
C GLU A 60 -10.52 10.94 -7.81
N ALA A 61 -10.03 11.20 -6.59
CA ALA A 61 -10.06 10.28 -5.47
C ALA A 61 -9.45 8.91 -5.84
N GLU A 62 -8.28 8.93 -6.46
CA GLU A 62 -7.59 7.73 -6.95
C GLU A 62 -6.15 7.67 -6.44
N MET A 63 -5.72 6.45 -6.13
CA MET A 63 -4.35 6.11 -5.78
C MET A 63 -3.82 5.07 -6.75
N GLU A 64 -2.73 5.40 -7.42
CA GLU A 64 -2.05 4.51 -8.35
C GLU A 64 -0.82 3.90 -7.71
N VAL A 65 -0.68 2.60 -7.82
CA VAL A 65 0.57 1.89 -7.54
C VAL A 65 1.27 1.61 -8.87
N TRP A 66 2.49 2.08 -8.99
CA TRP A 66 3.39 1.87 -10.12
C TRP A 66 4.48 0.91 -9.69
N LYS A 67 4.86 -0.03 -10.54
CA LYS A 67 5.96 -0.96 -10.31
C LYS A 67 7.01 -0.83 -11.40
N LYS A 68 8.27 -1.04 -11.00
CA LYS A 68 9.39 -1.05 -11.93
C LYS A 68 9.40 -2.38 -12.67
N GLY A 69 9.24 -2.35 -13.97
CA GLY A 69 9.30 -3.53 -14.81
C GLY A 69 10.74 -4.01 -15.10
N SER A 70 10.85 -5.13 -15.80
CA SER A 70 12.13 -5.71 -16.20
C SER A 70 12.96 -4.81 -17.13
N ASP A 71 12.32 -3.86 -17.83
CA ASP A 71 12.97 -2.82 -18.65
C ASP A 71 13.55 -1.65 -17.82
N GLY A 72 13.42 -1.70 -16.50
CA GLY A 72 13.88 -0.67 -15.59
C GLY A 72 12.98 0.57 -15.49
N ARG A 73 11.84 0.59 -16.16
CA ARG A 73 10.87 1.69 -16.14
C ARG A 73 9.71 1.40 -15.21
N TYR A 74 9.17 2.45 -14.61
CA TYR A 74 7.92 2.34 -13.86
C TYR A 74 6.73 2.35 -14.80
N ALA A 75 5.84 1.39 -14.63
CA ALA A 75 4.56 1.30 -15.32
C ALA A 75 3.42 1.16 -14.33
N LEU A 76 2.23 1.60 -14.71
CA LEU A 76 1.04 1.51 -13.88
C LEU A 76 0.69 0.04 -13.62
N PHE A 77 0.76 -0.35 -12.34
CA PHE A 77 0.29 -1.66 -11.92
C PHE A 77 -1.23 -1.67 -11.72
N LYS A 78 -1.73 -0.84 -10.82
CA LYS A 78 -3.15 -0.82 -10.47
C LYS A 78 -3.57 0.52 -9.88
N THR A 79 -4.81 0.91 -10.14
CA THR A 79 -5.46 2.07 -9.55
C THR A 79 -6.45 1.60 -8.47
N TYR A 80 -6.41 2.24 -7.31
CA TYR A 80 -7.31 2.01 -6.18
C TYR A 80 -8.14 3.26 -5.91
N PRO A 81 -9.42 3.13 -5.58
CA PRO A 81 -10.20 4.28 -5.12
C PRO A 81 -9.69 4.75 -3.76
N ILE A 82 -9.49 6.04 -3.59
CA ILE A 82 -9.36 6.67 -2.29
C ILE A 82 -10.79 6.82 -1.75
N CYS A 83 -11.06 6.12 -0.65
CA CYS A 83 -12.40 6.11 -0.06
C CYS A 83 -12.79 7.49 0.48
N ARG A 84 -11.84 8.17 1.12
CA ARG A 84 -12.01 9.54 1.62
C ARG A 84 -10.66 10.23 1.77
N TRP A 85 -10.62 11.48 1.37
CA TRP A 85 -9.64 12.47 1.78
C TRP A 85 -10.39 13.69 2.30
N SER A 86 -9.73 14.69 2.89
CA SER A 86 -10.41 15.83 3.51
C SER A 86 -9.82 17.16 3.10
N GLY A 87 -10.59 18.21 3.29
CA GLY A 87 -10.26 19.56 2.86
C GLY A 87 -10.65 19.82 1.40
N GLN A 88 -9.88 20.65 0.74
CA GLN A 88 -10.06 21.05 -0.66
C GLN A 88 -8.79 20.76 -1.46
N LEU A 89 -8.77 21.08 -2.74
CA LEU A 89 -7.55 21.10 -3.53
C LEU A 89 -6.62 22.19 -2.97
N GLY A 90 -5.33 21.89 -2.92
CA GLY A 90 -4.30 22.67 -2.27
C GLY A 90 -3.59 21.89 -1.16
N PRO A 91 -2.38 22.30 -0.77
CA PRO A 91 -1.59 21.62 0.25
C PRO A 91 -2.13 21.85 1.67
N GLU A 92 -1.77 20.96 2.60
CA GLU A 92 -1.89 21.21 4.03
C GLU A 92 -0.96 22.37 4.43
N VAL A 93 -1.43 23.26 5.29
CA VAL A 93 -0.67 24.45 5.74
C VAL A 93 -0.48 24.45 7.25
N ARG A 94 -1.47 24.00 8.02
CA ARG A 94 -1.44 24.05 9.48
C ARG A 94 -2.02 22.79 10.09
N GLU A 95 -1.41 22.34 11.17
CA GLU A 95 -1.94 21.28 11.99
C GLU A 95 -3.41 21.54 12.35
N GLY A 96 -4.24 20.53 12.14
CA GLY A 96 -5.67 20.60 12.44
C GLY A 96 -6.53 21.34 11.40
N ASP A 97 -5.98 21.80 10.27
CA ASP A 97 -6.74 22.40 9.18
C ASP A 97 -7.55 21.36 8.38
N ARG A 98 -7.34 20.07 8.69
CA ARG A 98 -8.00 18.91 8.07
C ARG A 98 -7.79 18.83 6.56
N GLN A 99 -6.71 19.41 6.08
CA GLN A 99 -6.35 19.42 4.67
C GLN A 99 -5.43 18.25 4.36
N THR A 100 -5.80 17.44 3.38
CA THR A 100 -4.90 16.38 2.89
C THR A 100 -3.78 17.00 2.05
N PRO A 101 -2.50 16.71 2.34
CA PRO A 101 -1.39 17.40 1.72
C PRO A 101 -1.21 17.08 0.24
N GLU A 102 -0.54 17.99 -0.46
CA GLU A 102 -0.06 17.83 -1.84
C GLU A 102 1.45 18.02 -1.86
N GLY A 103 2.16 17.14 -2.53
CA GLY A 103 3.62 17.18 -2.59
C GLY A 103 4.23 15.81 -2.83
N PHE A 104 5.56 15.77 -2.74
CA PHE A 104 6.35 14.56 -2.97
C PHE A 104 7.05 14.15 -1.68
N TYR A 105 6.79 12.94 -1.26
CA TYR A 105 7.22 12.39 0.03
C TYR A 105 8.00 11.10 -0.19
N THR A 106 8.86 10.78 0.76
CA THR A 106 9.65 9.55 0.74
C THR A 106 9.23 8.67 1.89
N ILE A 107 8.87 7.42 1.59
CA ILE A 107 8.43 6.44 2.57
C ILE A 107 9.48 5.35 2.69
N THR A 108 9.88 5.07 3.92
CA THR A 108 10.84 4.03 4.32
C THR A 108 10.14 2.90 5.06
N PRO A 109 10.77 1.73 5.26
CA PRO A 109 10.17 0.64 6.06
C PRO A 109 9.73 1.06 7.46
N GLY A 110 10.44 2.00 8.11
CA GLY A 110 10.12 2.49 9.45
C GLY A 110 8.81 3.28 9.55
N GLN A 111 8.25 3.70 8.42
CA GLN A 111 6.97 4.40 8.35
C GLN A 111 5.77 3.46 8.18
N MET A 112 6.01 2.16 7.95
CA MET A 112 4.97 1.14 7.91
C MET A 112 4.44 0.87 9.33
N ASN A 113 3.11 0.93 9.51
CA ASN A 113 2.46 0.72 10.81
C ASN A 113 1.52 -0.49 10.78
N PRO A 114 1.97 -1.67 11.22
CA PRO A 114 1.14 -2.87 11.30
C PRO A 114 0.08 -2.79 12.42
N ASN A 115 0.28 -1.91 13.40
CA ASN A 115 -0.59 -1.78 14.58
C ASN A 115 -1.51 -0.55 14.49
N SER A 116 -1.83 -0.10 13.29
CA SER A 116 -2.70 1.04 13.08
C SER A 116 -4.09 0.82 13.68
N SER A 117 -4.62 1.83 14.37
CA SER A 117 -6.03 1.88 14.81
C SER A 117 -7.00 1.92 13.62
N TYR A 118 -6.50 2.22 12.43
CA TYR A 118 -7.26 2.27 11.18
C TYR A 118 -6.86 1.10 10.26
N TYR A 119 -6.91 -0.11 10.77
CA TYR A 119 -6.64 -1.37 10.09
C TYR A 119 -5.13 -1.59 9.84
N LEU A 120 -4.53 -0.97 8.86
CA LEU A 120 -3.12 -0.87 8.51
C LEU A 120 -2.84 0.53 8.02
N SER A 121 -1.60 1.02 8.17
CA SER A 121 -1.22 2.33 7.64
C SER A 121 0.27 2.44 7.32
N PHE A 122 0.62 3.48 6.59
CA PHE A 122 1.98 4.01 6.55
C PHE A 122 1.94 5.55 6.60
N ASP A 123 2.94 6.14 7.25
CA ASP A 123 3.11 7.59 7.29
C ASP A 123 3.70 8.08 5.97
N VAL A 124 3.14 9.12 5.38
CA VAL A 124 3.65 9.68 4.12
C VAL A 124 4.92 10.51 4.31
N GLY A 125 5.25 10.88 5.55
CA GLY A 125 6.43 11.70 5.88
C GLY A 125 6.21 13.20 5.71
N TYR A 126 4.98 13.66 5.86
CA TYR A 126 4.65 15.08 5.94
C TYR A 126 5.13 15.67 7.31
N PRO A 127 5.67 16.91 7.36
CA PRO A 127 6.00 17.80 6.25
C PRO A 127 7.36 17.46 5.61
N ASN A 128 7.47 17.59 4.29
CA ASN A 128 8.72 17.48 3.58
C ASN A 128 9.57 18.77 3.68
N ALA A 129 10.70 18.84 2.98
CA ALA A 129 11.56 20.02 3.01
C ALA A 129 10.90 21.29 2.46
N VAL A 130 10.05 21.14 1.44
CA VAL A 130 9.32 22.26 0.82
C VAL A 130 8.23 22.77 1.75
N ASP A 131 7.48 21.87 2.39
CA ASP A 131 6.45 22.20 3.36
C ASP A 131 7.05 22.98 4.54
N ARG A 132 8.19 22.50 5.07
CA ARG A 132 8.92 23.18 6.16
C ARG A 132 9.42 24.57 5.72
N ALA A 133 9.94 24.70 4.49
CA ALA A 133 10.38 25.99 3.97
C ALA A 133 9.21 26.99 3.86
N LYS A 134 7.99 26.50 3.58
CA LYS A 134 6.76 27.27 3.58
C LYS A 134 6.17 27.49 4.98
N ARG A 135 6.84 27.00 6.02
CA ARG A 135 6.39 27.04 7.43
C ARG A 135 5.07 26.29 7.68
N SER A 136 4.78 25.30 6.87
CA SER A 136 3.67 24.38 7.13
C SER A 136 3.93 23.60 8.41
N THR A 137 2.89 23.41 9.21
CA THR A 137 2.92 22.68 10.47
C THR A 137 2.03 21.43 10.39
N GLY A 138 2.13 20.55 11.38
CA GLY A 138 1.43 19.30 11.41
C GLY A 138 2.37 18.10 11.17
N ASN A 139 1.81 16.92 11.35
CA ASN A 139 2.53 15.65 11.20
C ASN A 139 1.53 14.49 11.09
N TYR A 140 2.06 13.25 11.00
CA TYR A 140 1.25 12.03 11.03
C TYR A 140 0.15 11.95 9.96
N ILE A 141 0.46 12.38 8.76
CA ILE A 141 -0.43 12.15 7.61
C ILE A 141 -0.21 10.73 7.11
N MET A 142 -1.28 9.94 7.13
CA MET A 142 -1.23 8.52 6.82
C MET A 142 -1.98 8.19 5.53
N VAL A 143 -1.54 7.12 4.85
CA VAL A 143 -2.41 6.27 4.06
C VAL A 143 -2.87 5.14 4.97
N HIS A 144 -4.18 4.92 5.11
CA HIS A 144 -4.73 3.96 6.07
C HIS A 144 -6.07 3.35 5.62
N GLY A 145 -6.50 2.28 6.26
CA GLY A 145 -7.83 1.68 6.08
C GLY A 145 -8.96 2.45 6.77
N THR A 146 -10.10 1.80 6.94
CA THR A 146 -11.28 2.28 7.73
C THR A 146 -12.04 3.46 7.13
N CYS A 147 -11.79 3.86 5.89
CA CYS A 147 -12.62 4.79 5.11
C CYS A 147 -13.08 6.08 5.87
N SER A 148 -12.26 6.64 6.77
CA SER A 148 -12.55 7.86 7.52
C SER A 148 -11.32 8.76 7.58
N SER A 149 -11.44 10.03 7.21
CA SER A 149 -10.30 10.96 7.14
C SER A 149 -10.58 12.30 7.83
N ALA A 150 -9.51 12.83 8.44
CA ALA A 150 -9.44 14.20 8.97
C ALA A 150 -8.07 14.84 8.59
N GLY A 151 -7.57 14.59 7.37
CA GLY A 151 -6.28 15.02 6.82
C GLY A 151 -5.51 13.90 6.10
N CYS A 152 -5.85 12.64 6.36
CA CYS A 152 -5.20 11.46 5.79
C CYS A 152 -5.81 11.03 4.44
N PHE A 153 -5.16 10.05 3.81
CA PHE A 153 -5.69 9.32 2.65
C PHE A 153 -6.33 8.02 3.15
N ALA A 154 -7.65 8.01 3.30
CA ALA A 154 -8.36 6.83 3.77
C ALA A 154 -8.78 5.92 2.62
N MET A 155 -8.42 4.66 2.74
CA MET A 155 -8.75 3.57 1.83
C MET A 155 -9.78 2.63 2.46
N THR A 156 -10.41 1.77 1.66
CA THR A 156 -11.09 0.60 2.24
C THR A 156 -10.05 -0.36 2.83
N ASP A 157 -10.45 -1.17 3.81
CA ASP A 157 -9.55 -2.16 4.41
C ASP A 157 -8.98 -3.13 3.36
N ALA A 158 -9.79 -3.55 2.40
CA ALA A 158 -9.36 -4.43 1.31
C ALA A 158 -8.29 -3.77 0.44
N SER A 159 -8.49 -2.52 0.01
CA SER A 159 -7.50 -1.77 -0.76
C SER A 159 -6.23 -1.52 0.05
N MET A 160 -6.37 -1.16 1.33
CA MET A 160 -5.21 -0.92 2.20
C MET A 160 -4.42 -2.19 2.45
N SER A 161 -5.07 -3.34 2.65
CA SER A 161 -4.41 -4.64 2.80
C SER A 161 -3.52 -4.96 1.60
N GLU A 162 -4.03 -4.76 0.39
CA GLU A 162 -3.28 -5.02 -0.84
C GLU A 162 -2.13 -4.03 -1.03
N VAL A 163 -2.37 -2.73 -0.89
CA VAL A 163 -1.34 -1.69 -1.02
C VAL A 163 -0.23 -1.88 0.02
N TYR A 164 -0.61 -2.19 1.27
CA TYR A 164 0.35 -2.46 2.35
C TYR A 164 1.23 -3.67 2.04
N ALA A 165 0.64 -4.78 1.59
CA ALA A 165 1.37 -5.98 1.22
C ALA A 165 2.33 -5.74 0.04
N ILE A 166 1.90 -4.99 -0.98
CA ILE A 166 2.75 -4.61 -2.13
C ILE A 166 3.94 -3.76 -1.67
N ALA A 167 3.72 -2.78 -0.78
CA ALA A 167 4.79 -1.94 -0.23
C ALA A 167 5.78 -2.75 0.61
N ARG A 168 5.27 -3.61 1.51
CA ARG A 168 6.07 -4.54 2.32
C ARG A 168 6.97 -5.41 1.45
N ASP A 169 6.41 -6.02 0.41
CA ASP A 169 7.12 -6.96 -0.45
C ASP A 169 8.17 -6.26 -1.33
N ALA A 170 7.91 -5.03 -1.76
CA ALA A 170 8.92 -4.19 -2.43
C ALA A 170 10.10 -3.86 -1.50
N PHE A 171 9.84 -3.54 -0.24
CA PHE A 171 10.89 -3.36 0.77
C PHE A 171 11.69 -4.65 1.02
N GLN A 172 11.01 -5.79 1.14
CA GLN A 172 11.66 -7.10 1.28
C GLN A 172 12.50 -7.45 0.04
N GLY A 173 12.10 -6.97 -1.14
CA GLY A 173 12.86 -7.07 -2.38
C GLY A 173 14.09 -6.18 -2.47
N GLY A 174 14.38 -5.38 -1.43
CA GLY A 174 15.56 -4.53 -1.33
C GLY A 174 15.33 -3.05 -1.65
N GLN A 175 14.13 -2.63 -1.94
CA GLN A 175 13.82 -1.20 -2.06
C GLN A 175 13.98 -0.52 -0.70
N ARG A 176 14.86 0.49 -0.61
CA ARG A 176 15.12 1.18 0.66
C ARG A 176 14.08 2.23 1.01
N ALA A 177 13.49 2.84 -0.01
CA ALA A 177 12.45 3.84 0.11
C ALA A 177 11.66 3.92 -1.20
N PHE A 178 10.40 4.33 -1.14
CA PHE A 178 9.62 4.66 -2.32
C PHE A 178 9.04 6.07 -2.25
N GLN A 179 8.73 6.64 -3.40
CA GLN A 179 8.07 7.92 -3.51
C GLN A 179 6.55 7.78 -3.38
N PHE A 180 5.97 8.66 -2.58
CA PHE A 180 4.56 8.96 -2.55
C PHE A 180 4.34 10.36 -3.10
N GLN A 181 3.62 10.47 -4.22
CA GLN A 181 3.40 11.71 -4.96
C GLN A 181 1.91 12.07 -4.87
N SER A 182 1.57 13.12 -4.12
CA SER A 182 0.20 13.61 -4.00
C SER A 182 -0.02 14.83 -4.88
N TYR A 183 -0.98 14.69 -5.79
CA TYR A 183 -1.37 15.71 -6.76
C TYR A 183 -2.78 16.23 -6.48
N PRO A 184 -3.06 17.51 -6.76
CA PRO A 184 -4.42 18.04 -6.68
C PRO A 184 -5.36 17.31 -7.65
N PHE A 185 -4.89 17.02 -8.85
CA PHE A 185 -5.64 16.39 -9.93
C PHE A 185 -4.69 15.75 -10.96
N ARG A 186 -5.22 14.96 -11.88
CA ARG A 186 -4.46 14.46 -13.03
C ARG A 186 -4.08 15.62 -13.95
N MET A 187 -2.80 15.74 -14.32
CA MET A 187 -2.26 16.80 -15.18
C MET A 187 -2.66 16.59 -16.65
N THR A 188 -3.96 16.54 -16.91
CA THR A 188 -4.51 16.51 -18.29
C THR A 188 -4.65 17.94 -18.83
N ALA A 189 -4.67 18.09 -20.16
CA ALA A 189 -4.88 19.39 -20.80
C ALA A 189 -6.15 20.09 -20.29
N GLU A 190 -7.25 19.33 -20.09
CA GLU A 190 -8.50 19.86 -19.56
C GLU A 190 -8.36 20.38 -18.11
N ASN A 191 -7.68 19.63 -17.24
CA ASN A 191 -7.51 20.03 -15.84
C ASN A 191 -6.52 21.19 -15.70
N MET A 192 -5.52 21.29 -16.58
CA MET A 192 -4.53 22.38 -16.58
C MET A 192 -5.06 23.68 -17.16
N ALA A 193 -6.18 23.64 -17.88
CA ALA A 193 -6.83 24.83 -18.48
C ALA A 193 -7.79 25.54 -17.51
N LYS A 194 -8.02 25.02 -16.32
CA LYS A 194 -8.90 25.56 -15.27
C LYS A 194 -8.11 26.27 -14.19
#